data_45ada51b5dde322173ba3e35f03d1c1f
#
_entry.id   45ada51b5dde322173ba3e35f03d1c1f
#
_cell.length_a   1.000
_cell.length_b   1.000
_cell.length_c   1.000
_cell.angle_alpha   90.00
_cell.angle_beta   90.00
_cell.angle_gamma   90.00
#
_symmetry.space_group_name_H-M   'P 1'
#
loop_
_entity.id
_entity.type
_entity.pdbx_description
1 polymer ?
#
loop_
_entity_poly.entity_id
_entity_poly.type
_entity_poly.pdbx_seq_one_letter_code
_entity_poly.pdbx_strand_id
1 'polypeptide(L)'
;MLKLPKTINRILSVRLSLMIVCEIAFLLTVALIVMFHYSRQALREEAMHNAELTLEGTVQHIDNILLNVEQSAGNIYWELLAHVDDPDCMYAYSRRIVECNPYIDGCAIVFKPNYYAGRELFMAYVHRKHINKTTNEEEELEIKETFTNRPYTEQVWYTQPMETGRACWTDPLKNEDTEGEPLTTFCLPIYDRSMECVGVVAIDLPIELLSQIVLAAKPSVNGYSTLIARNGSFIVHPDPEKLSHQTVFVQMEHGADHSVLEAAENMVAGKTGEKAFRMNGQDWHVFYKPFMRAEVPGRSTENLGWSIGVVYPEDDIFGDYNKLLYYLLAIAFVGLLVFFVLCRLFTHRQLLPLNMLTHSAQRIAEGHYDESIPNAQSQDEIGQLQNHFQQMQQSLAVQIGELEKLSTTLKERTKVLRKAYEKAQEADRMKTSFLHYMTNQMTEPSDAIDKSVSELCNNYNSITLKEANREVDMIQKQSHTIIDVLNHMLYAADNDTGKEVAHE
;
A
#
# COMPACT_ATOMS: atom_id res chain seq x y z
N MET A 1 29.96 22.29 -16.76
CA MET A 1 31.29 21.68 -16.87
C MET A 1 32.00 21.81 -15.52
N LEU A 2 32.05 20.76 -14.74
CA LEU A 2 32.81 20.72 -13.48
C LEU A 2 34.32 20.81 -13.82
N LYS A 3 35.00 21.86 -13.36
CA LYS A 3 36.46 21.97 -13.48
C LYS A 3 37.12 20.93 -12.57
N LEU A 4 37.51 19.81 -13.14
CA LEU A 4 38.30 18.82 -12.43
C LEU A 4 39.68 19.41 -11.99
N PRO A 5 40.18 19.03 -10.80
CA PRO A 5 41.49 19.46 -10.32
C PRO A 5 42.58 19.14 -11.34
N LYS A 6 43.53 20.04 -11.51
CA LYS A 6 44.61 19.95 -12.52
C LYS A 6 45.44 18.64 -12.48
N THR A 7 45.49 17.98 -11.34
CA THR A 7 46.14 16.68 -11.13
C THR A 7 45.44 15.50 -11.80
N ILE A 8 44.10 15.53 -11.86
CA ILE A 8 43.28 14.48 -12.49
C ILE A 8 43.35 14.56 -14.01
N ASN A 9 43.55 15.74 -14.55
CA ASN A 9 43.62 15.99 -16.01
C ASN A 9 44.90 15.46 -16.68
N ARG A 10 45.92 15.07 -15.89
CA ARG A 10 47.22 14.58 -16.43
C ARG A 10 47.28 13.08 -16.65
N ILE A 11 46.38 12.30 -16.08
CA ILE A 11 46.43 10.83 -16.18
C ILE A 11 45.28 10.35 -17.06
N LEU A 12 45.57 9.95 -18.28
CA LEU A 12 44.57 9.49 -19.26
C LEU A 12 43.70 8.36 -18.75
N SER A 13 44.27 7.42 -17.99
CA SER A 13 43.52 6.30 -17.39
C SER A 13 42.45 6.73 -16.41
N VAL A 14 42.73 7.73 -15.58
CA VAL A 14 41.73 8.24 -14.60
C VAL A 14 40.59 8.93 -15.32
N ARG A 15 40.89 9.70 -16.35
CA ARG A 15 39.88 10.42 -17.14
C ARG A 15 38.96 9.46 -17.89
N LEU A 16 39.53 8.42 -18.51
CA LEU A 16 38.74 7.41 -19.23
C LEU A 16 37.84 6.59 -18.28
N SER A 17 38.40 6.13 -17.15
CA SER A 17 37.66 5.43 -16.14
C SER A 17 36.52 6.28 -15.56
N LEU A 18 36.78 7.56 -15.34
CA LEU A 18 35.76 8.48 -14.80
C LEU A 18 34.63 8.74 -15.82
N MET A 19 34.93 8.84 -17.11
CA MET A 19 33.92 8.97 -18.16
C MET A 19 33.03 7.72 -18.23
N ILE A 20 33.59 6.52 -18.24
CA ILE A 20 32.85 5.27 -18.29
C ILE A 20 31.95 5.14 -17.03
N VAL A 21 32.50 5.46 -15.86
CA VAL A 21 31.71 5.40 -14.60
C VAL A 21 30.58 6.43 -14.57
N CYS A 22 30.84 7.66 -15.10
CA CYS A 22 29.80 8.67 -15.21
C CYS A 22 28.68 8.26 -16.17
N GLU A 23 28.98 7.62 -17.29
CA GLU A 23 27.94 7.12 -18.20
C GLU A 23 27.08 6.02 -17.55
N ILE A 24 27.74 5.05 -16.90
CA ILE A 24 27.03 3.98 -16.18
C ILE A 24 26.22 4.55 -14.99
N ALA A 25 26.80 5.48 -14.24
CA ALA A 25 26.11 6.16 -13.16
C ALA A 25 24.87 6.93 -13.65
N PHE A 26 24.99 7.60 -14.80
CA PHE A 26 23.86 8.28 -15.43
C PHE A 26 22.76 7.29 -15.84
N LEU A 27 23.10 6.22 -16.54
CA LEU A 27 22.13 5.19 -16.94
C LEU A 27 21.47 4.53 -15.73
N LEU A 28 22.27 4.21 -14.70
CA LEU A 28 21.76 3.66 -13.46
C LEU A 28 20.80 4.63 -12.75
N THR A 29 21.15 5.92 -12.71
CA THR A 29 20.31 6.94 -12.10
C THR A 29 18.98 7.08 -12.83
N VAL A 30 19.00 7.10 -14.17
CA VAL A 30 17.78 7.13 -14.98
C VAL A 30 16.93 5.88 -14.73
N ALA A 31 17.55 4.70 -14.73
CA ALA A 31 16.84 3.45 -14.44
C ALA A 31 16.21 3.45 -13.04
N LEU A 32 16.94 3.94 -12.03
CA LEU A 32 16.43 4.04 -10.67
C LEU A 32 15.28 5.04 -10.55
N ILE A 33 15.35 6.19 -11.24
CA ILE A 33 14.27 7.19 -11.24
C ILE A 33 13.01 6.58 -11.89
N VAL A 34 13.15 5.93 -13.02
CA VAL A 34 12.03 5.27 -13.71
C VAL A 34 11.44 4.19 -12.83
N MET A 35 12.27 3.32 -12.28
CA MET A 35 11.84 2.25 -11.38
C MET A 35 11.13 2.83 -10.14
N PHE A 36 11.67 3.88 -9.55
CA PHE A 36 11.07 4.56 -8.39
C PHE A 36 9.68 5.10 -8.72
N HIS A 37 9.55 5.77 -9.85
CA HIS A 37 8.27 6.34 -10.27
C HIS A 37 7.21 5.25 -10.49
N TYR A 38 7.53 4.23 -11.29
CA TYR A 38 6.60 3.14 -11.57
C TYR A 38 6.27 2.29 -10.34
N SER A 39 7.25 2.00 -9.50
CA SER A 39 7.04 1.21 -8.30
C SER A 39 6.17 1.96 -7.27
N ARG A 40 6.39 3.26 -7.10
CA ARG A 40 5.56 4.09 -6.23
C ARG A 40 4.11 4.19 -6.74
N GLN A 41 3.94 4.31 -8.06
CA GLN A 41 2.62 4.29 -8.67
C GLN A 41 1.92 2.95 -8.47
N ALA A 42 2.61 1.84 -8.70
CA ALA A 42 2.06 0.50 -8.52
C ALA A 42 1.63 0.24 -7.06
N LEU A 43 2.45 0.64 -6.09
CA LEU A 43 2.11 0.52 -4.66
C LEU A 43 0.91 1.38 -4.29
N ARG A 44 0.80 2.58 -4.86
CA ARG A 44 -0.36 3.44 -4.66
C ARG A 44 -1.63 2.82 -5.25
N GLU A 45 -1.56 2.30 -6.46
CA GLU A 45 -2.68 1.62 -7.12
C GLU A 45 -3.11 0.38 -6.33
N GLU A 46 -2.17 -0.40 -5.81
CA GLU A 46 -2.45 -1.54 -4.95
C GLU A 46 -3.11 -1.12 -3.62
N ALA A 47 -2.60 -0.07 -2.99
CA ALA A 47 -3.19 0.47 -1.76
C ALA A 47 -4.62 1.00 -2.01
N MET A 48 -4.84 1.69 -3.13
CA MET A 48 -6.18 2.13 -3.56
C MET A 48 -7.13 0.95 -3.76
N HIS A 49 -6.68 -0.06 -4.46
CA HIS A 49 -7.49 -1.26 -4.72
C HIS A 49 -7.85 -1.99 -3.42
N ASN A 50 -6.90 -2.15 -2.52
CA ASN A 50 -7.14 -2.75 -1.20
C ASN A 50 -8.09 -1.89 -0.35
N ALA A 51 -7.95 -0.58 -0.40
CA ALA A 51 -8.87 0.34 0.27
C ALA A 51 -10.29 0.23 -0.29
N GLU A 52 -10.44 0.19 -1.62
CA GLU A 52 -11.74 0.02 -2.28
C GLU A 52 -12.42 -1.29 -1.88
N LEU A 53 -11.69 -2.41 -1.92
CA LEU A 53 -12.20 -3.71 -1.49
C LEU A 53 -12.62 -3.71 -0.02
N THR A 54 -11.83 -3.07 0.84
CA THR A 54 -12.15 -2.94 2.28
C THR A 54 -13.42 -2.12 2.47
N LEU A 55 -13.54 -0.99 1.78
CA LEU A 55 -14.72 -0.14 1.83
C LEU A 55 -15.96 -0.88 1.33
N GLU A 56 -15.85 -1.57 0.20
CA GLU A 56 -16.96 -2.31 -0.40
C GLU A 56 -17.44 -3.45 0.49
N GLY A 57 -16.53 -4.25 1.01
CA GLY A 57 -16.86 -5.32 1.96
C GLY A 57 -17.52 -4.80 3.23
N THR A 58 -17.04 -3.66 3.75
CA THR A 58 -17.62 -3.02 4.96
C THR A 58 -19.00 -2.47 4.67
N VAL A 59 -19.20 -1.78 3.54
CA VAL A 59 -20.52 -1.28 3.12
C VAL A 59 -21.51 -2.43 2.99
N GLN A 60 -21.14 -3.50 2.30
CA GLN A 60 -22.00 -4.68 2.13
C GLN A 60 -22.36 -5.33 3.47
N HIS A 61 -21.40 -5.43 4.38
CA HIS A 61 -21.65 -6.01 5.70
C HIS A 61 -22.65 -5.18 6.50
N ILE A 62 -22.43 -3.86 6.57
CA ILE A 62 -23.37 -2.95 7.25
C ILE A 62 -24.74 -2.99 6.57
N ASP A 63 -24.80 -2.92 5.24
CA ASP A 63 -26.07 -2.93 4.51
C ASP A 63 -26.87 -4.21 4.72
N ASN A 64 -26.20 -5.34 4.85
CA ASN A 64 -26.82 -6.62 5.20
C ASN A 64 -27.45 -6.58 6.61
N ILE A 65 -26.79 -5.94 7.58
CA ILE A 65 -27.35 -5.78 8.93
C ILE A 65 -28.58 -4.87 8.90
N LEU A 66 -28.46 -3.73 8.20
CA LEU A 66 -29.61 -2.83 8.02
C LEU A 66 -30.80 -3.54 7.36
N LEU A 67 -30.51 -4.34 6.32
CA LEU A 67 -31.53 -5.15 5.64
C LEU A 67 -32.18 -6.19 6.58
N ASN A 68 -31.39 -6.86 7.40
CA ASN A 68 -31.91 -7.81 8.39
C ASN A 68 -32.84 -7.14 9.40
N VAL A 69 -32.51 -5.94 9.86
CA VAL A 69 -33.37 -5.15 10.75
C VAL A 69 -34.67 -4.77 10.04
N GLU A 70 -34.63 -4.27 8.82
CA GLU A 70 -35.79 -3.93 8.00
C GLU A 70 -36.70 -5.14 7.77
N GLN A 71 -36.10 -6.30 7.46
CA GLN A 71 -36.84 -7.55 7.27
C GLN A 71 -37.52 -8.03 8.57
N SER A 72 -36.85 -7.84 9.71
CA SER A 72 -37.44 -8.18 11.02
C SER A 72 -38.71 -7.39 11.26
N ALA A 73 -38.73 -6.09 10.93
CA ALA A 73 -39.94 -5.26 10.98
C ALA A 73 -40.98 -5.75 9.97
N GLY A 74 -40.57 -5.96 8.70
CA GLY A 74 -41.47 -6.36 7.62
C GLY A 74 -42.19 -7.70 7.88
N ASN A 75 -41.49 -8.67 8.47
CA ASN A 75 -42.03 -9.99 8.77
C ASN A 75 -43.18 -9.96 9.76
N ILE A 76 -43.19 -9.01 10.67
CA ILE A 76 -44.23 -8.88 11.73
C ILE A 76 -45.29 -7.86 11.33
N TYR A 77 -45.00 -7.00 10.38
CA TYR A 77 -45.81 -5.84 10.03
C TYR A 77 -47.28 -6.19 9.71
N TRP A 78 -47.52 -7.19 8.88
CA TRP A 78 -48.87 -7.59 8.51
C TRP A 78 -49.67 -8.21 9.68
N GLU A 79 -48.98 -8.93 10.55
CA GLU A 79 -49.57 -9.49 11.75
C GLU A 79 -49.91 -8.38 12.75
N LEU A 80 -49.02 -7.39 12.90
CA LEU A 80 -49.25 -6.19 13.71
C LEU A 80 -50.47 -5.40 13.23
N LEU A 81 -50.59 -5.18 11.90
CA LEU A 81 -51.75 -4.48 11.33
C LEU A 81 -53.08 -5.19 11.61
N ALA A 82 -53.09 -6.52 11.71
CA ALA A 82 -54.30 -7.27 12.03
C ALA A 82 -54.78 -7.06 13.49
N HIS A 83 -53.85 -6.67 14.39
CA HIS A 83 -54.11 -6.50 15.83
C HIS A 83 -53.84 -5.06 16.31
N VAL A 84 -53.86 -4.10 15.38
CA VAL A 84 -53.55 -2.69 15.68
C VAL A 84 -54.49 -2.07 16.75
N ASP A 85 -55.66 -2.61 16.91
CA ASP A 85 -56.65 -2.17 17.91
C ASP A 85 -56.41 -2.73 19.35
N ASP A 86 -55.46 -3.67 19.50
CA ASP A 86 -55.11 -4.30 20.77
C ASP A 86 -53.74 -3.82 21.29
N PRO A 87 -53.73 -2.90 22.28
CA PRO A 87 -52.48 -2.36 22.80
C PRO A 87 -51.56 -3.40 23.48
N ASP A 88 -52.11 -4.47 24.04
CA ASP A 88 -51.34 -5.48 24.77
C ASP A 88 -50.54 -6.34 23.79
N CYS A 89 -51.06 -6.57 22.59
CA CYS A 89 -50.36 -7.25 21.51
C CYS A 89 -49.11 -6.48 21.05
N MET A 90 -49.08 -5.16 21.17
CA MET A 90 -47.96 -4.32 20.72
C MET A 90 -46.69 -4.62 21.51
N TYR A 91 -46.80 -4.89 22.81
CA TYR A 91 -45.63 -5.32 23.62
C TYR A 91 -45.11 -6.68 23.19
N ALA A 92 -46.01 -7.61 22.84
CA ALA A 92 -45.60 -8.93 22.35
C ALA A 92 -44.87 -8.83 20.99
N TYR A 93 -45.32 -7.98 20.06
CA TYR A 93 -44.69 -7.74 18.79
C TYR A 93 -43.35 -7.02 18.96
N SER A 94 -43.26 -6.00 19.79
CA SER A 94 -42.01 -5.33 20.13
C SER A 94 -40.98 -6.32 20.68
N ARG A 95 -41.36 -7.14 21.65
CA ARG A 95 -40.52 -8.19 22.23
C ARG A 95 -40.03 -9.18 21.17
N ARG A 96 -40.94 -9.67 20.32
CA ARG A 96 -40.62 -10.65 19.28
C ARG A 96 -39.64 -10.11 18.26
N ILE A 97 -39.73 -8.82 17.89
CA ILE A 97 -38.76 -8.17 17.00
C ILE A 97 -37.36 -8.21 17.61
N VAL A 98 -37.24 -7.86 18.89
CA VAL A 98 -35.96 -7.83 19.60
C VAL A 98 -35.39 -9.24 19.80
N GLU A 99 -36.22 -10.21 20.21
CA GLU A 99 -35.79 -11.59 20.44
C GLU A 99 -35.33 -12.30 19.16
N CYS A 100 -35.98 -12.04 18.02
CA CYS A 100 -35.70 -12.73 16.77
C CYS A 100 -34.47 -12.22 16.05
N ASN A 101 -33.90 -11.08 16.43
CA ASN A 101 -32.75 -10.49 15.75
C ASN A 101 -31.74 -9.96 16.76
N PRO A 102 -30.53 -10.58 16.82
CA PRO A 102 -29.51 -10.20 17.80
C PRO A 102 -28.87 -8.82 17.53
N TYR A 103 -29.08 -8.24 16.36
CA TYR A 103 -28.59 -6.90 16.03
C TYR A 103 -29.47 -5.79 16.60
N ILE A 104 -30.70 -6.11 16.99
CA ILE A 104 -31.68 -5.14 17.48
C ILE A 104 -31.48 -4.98 18.98
N ASP A 105 -31.27 -3.73 19.41
CA ASP A 105 -31.17 -3.38 20.81
C ASP A 105 -32.53 -3.15 21.44
N GLY A 106 -33.41 -2.44 20.74
CA GLY A 106 -34.73 -2.14 21.19
C GLY A 106 -35.74 -1.99 20.06
N CYS A 107 -37.03 -2.09 20.41
CA CYS A 107 -38.13 -1.82 19.50
C CYS A 107 -39.23 -1.06 20.23
N ALA A 108 -39.64 0.08 19.68
CA ALA A 108 -40.79 0.86 20.13
C ALA A 108 -41.91 0.77 19.09
N ILE A 109 -43.10 0.45 19.50
CA ILE A 109 -44.31 0.57 18.71
C ILE A 109 -45.17 1.67 19.33
N VAL A 110 -45.34 2.77 18.58
CA VAL A 110 -45.99 3.99 19.05
C VAL A 110 -47.12 4.39 18.14
N PHE A 111 -48.12 5.04 18.72
CA PHE A 111 -49.29 5.54 17.98
C PHE A 111 -49.49 7.04 18.20
N LYS A 112 -50.27 7.65 17.31
CA LYS A 112 -50.64 9.06 17.45
C LYS A 112 -51.36 9.31 18.79
N PRO A 113 -51.25 10.53 19.37
CA PRO A 113 -51.93 10.86 20.61
C PRO A 113 -53.42 10.51 20.57
N ASN A 114 -53.94 9.97 21.69
CA ASN A 114 -55.33 9.54 21.84
C ASN A 114 -55.81 8.46 20.87
N TYR A 115 -54.91 7.68 20.27
CA TYR A 115 -55.27 6.57 19.39
C TYR A 115 -56.04 5.48 20.15
N TYR A 116 -55.55 5.09 21.31
CA TYR A 116 -56.26 4.17 22.21
C TYR A 116 -57.11 4.94 23.24
N ALA A 117 -58.32 4.50 23.44
CA ALA A 117 -59.24 5.13 24.42
C ALA A 117 -58.63 5.13 25.83
N GLY A 118 -58.61 6.30 26.46
CA GLY A 118 -58.07 6.48 27.81
C GLY A 118 -56.54 6.53 27.93
N ARG A 119 -55.79 6.54 26.80
CA ARG A 119 -54.35 6.71 26.77
C ARG A 119 -54.01 7.92 25.91
N GLU A 120 -53.51 8.99 26.53
CA GLU A 120 -53.09 10.19 25.81
C GLU A 120 -51.91 9.89 24.88
N LEU A 121 -50.92 9.17 25.38
CA LEU A 121 -49.80 8.66 24.62
C LEU A 121 -49.68 7.16 24.81
N PHE A 122 -49.22 6.44 23.80
CA PHE A 122 -48.99 4.99 23.88
C PHE A 122 -47.69 4.61 23.22
N MET A 123 -46.84 3.93 23.98
CA MET A 123 -45.59 3.38 23.50
C MET A 123 -45.36 2.01 24.12
N ALA A 124 -45.24 0.98 23.29
CA ALA A 124 -44.75 -0.33 23.67
C ALA A 124 -43.26 -0.44 23.33
N TYR A 125 -42.41 -0.19 24.31
CA TYR A 125 -40.95 -0.25 24.11
C TYR A 125 -40.35 -1.40 24.90
N VAL A 126 -39.66 -2.29 24.17
CA VAL A 126 -38.88 -3.41 24.72
C VAL A 126 -37.44 -3.26 24.26
N HIS A 127 -36.51 -3.33 25.18
CA HIS A 127 -35.09 -3.23 24.86
C HIS A 127 -34.25 -4.26 25.64
N ARG A 128 -33.03 -4.53 25.16
CA ARG A 128 -32.09 -5.38 25.85
C ARG A 128 -31.48 -4.63 27.01
N LYS A 129 -31.42 -5.30 28.15
CA LYS A 129 -30.74 -4.77 29.33
C LYS A 129 -29.24 -5.02 29.14
N HIS A 130 -28.44 -3.95 28.99
CA HIS A 130 -27.01 -4.05 28.97
C HIS A 130 -26.48 -4.42 30.35
N ILE A 131 -26.40 -5.71 30.65
CA ILE A 131 -25.72 -6.23 31.85
C ILE A 131 -24.22 -6.22 31.55
N ASN A 132 -23.41 -5.68 32.47
CA ASN A 132 -21.96 -5.65 32.41
C ASN A 132 -21.41 -6.99 31.90
N LYS A 133 -20.59 -6.98 30.84
CA LYS A 133 -20.01 -8.13 30.10
C LYS A 133 -19.20 -9.14 30.92
N THR A 134 -19.25 -9.08 32.25
CA THR A 134 -18.47 -9.94 33.17
C THR A 134 -19.25 -11.12 33.75
N THR A 135 -20.55 -11.18 33.59
CA THR A 135 -21.38 -12.28 34.09
C THR A 135 -22.14 -12.91 32.91
N ASN A 136 -21.97 -14.22 32.74
CA ASN A 136 -22.72 -15.07 31.79
C ASN A 136 -24.21 -15.17 32.17
N GLU A 137 -24.90 -14.06 32.32
CA GLU A 137 -26.34 -14.04 32.58
C GLU A 137 -27.07 -13.87 31.25
N GLU A 138 -28.21 -14.59 31.11
CA GLU A 138 -29.09 -14.51 29.95
C GLU A 138 -29.50 -13.06 29.69
N GLU A 139 -29.52 -12.62 28.45
CA GLU A 139 -29.96 -11.30 28.02
C GLU A 139 -31.39 -11.08 28.47
N GLU A 140 -31.60 -10.26 29.49
CA GLU A 140 -32.90 -9.93 30.02
C GLU A 140 -33.52 -8.78 29.24
N LEU A 141 -34.72 -8.94 28.74
CA LEU A 141 -35.50 -7.89 28.08
C LEU A 141 -36.28 -7.08 29.08
N GLU A 142 -36.14 -5.77 29.04
CA GLU A 142 -36.85 -4.83 29.91
C GLU A 142 -37.91 -4.06 29.11
N ILE A 143 -39.04 -3.81 29.75
CA ILE A 143 -40.11 -2.96 29.23
C ILE A 143 -39.93 -1.58 29.86
N LYS A 144 -39.73 -0.56 28.99
CA LYS A 144 -39.63 0.84 29.43
C LYS A 144 -40.89 1.59 29.02
N GLU A 145 -41.58 2.19 29.96
CA GLU A 145 -42.87 2.81 29.67
C GLU A 145 -42.78 4.28 29.22
N THR A 146 -41.68 4.97 29.39
CA THR A 146 -41.58 6.41 29.06
C THR A 146 -40.17 6.85 28.65
N PHE A 147 -40.10 7.72 27.65
CA PHE A 147 -39.04 8.71 27.51
C PHE A 147 -39.35 9.84 28.53
N THR A 148 -38.59 9.86 29.62
CA THR A 148 -38.92 10.65 30.79
C THR A 148 -38.81 12.17 30.61
N ASN A 149 -37.97 12.65 29.67
CA ASN A 149 -37.68 14.07 29.55
C ASN A 149 -38.28 14.73 28.29
N ARG A 150 -38.65 13.95 27.27
CA ARG A 150 -39.19 14.47 26.01
C ARG A 150 -40.16 13.47 25.37
N PRO A 151 -41.42 13.88 25.10
CA PRO A 151 -42.39 12.97 24.51
C PRO A 151 -41.92 12.50 23.11
N TYR A 152 -42.20 11.23 22.79
CA TYR A 152 -41.80 10.65 21.47
C TYR A 152 -42.39 11.44 20.29
N THR A 153 -43.51 12.13 20.48
CA THR A 153 -44.18 12.93 19.46
C THR A 153 -43.36 14.13 18.97
N GLU A 154 -42.31 14.51 19.69
CA GLU A 154 -41.38 15.56 19.33
C GLU A 154 -40.02 15.00 18.77
N GLN A 155 -39.87 13.69 18.76
CA GLN A 155 -38.66 13.02 18.35
C GLN A 155 -38.63 12.82 16.82
N VAL A 156 -37.46 12.95 16.21
CA VAL A 156 -37.29 12.84 14.76
C VAL A 156 -37.67 11.45 14.22
N TRP A 157 -37.39 10.40 14.98
CA TRP A 157 -37.71 9.04 14.60
C TRP A 157 -39.26 8.77 14.57
N TYR A 158 -40.07 9.61 15.21
CA TYR A 158 -41.51 9.58 15.11
C TYR A 158 -42.06 10.58 14.09
N THR A 159 -41.59 11.84 14.12
CA THR A 159 -42.17 12.92 13.29
C THR A 159 -41.85 12.70 11.81
N GLN A 160 -40.62 12.29 11.45
CA GLN A 160 -40.24 12.11 10.08
C GLN A 160 -41.06 11.04 9.33
N PRO A 161 -41.26 9.78 9.83
CA PRO A 161 -42.10 8.81 9.14
C PRO A 161 -43.58 9.17 9.17
N MET A 162 -44.04 9.86 10.21
CA MET A 162 -45.43 10.35 10.26
C MET A 162 -45.74 11.41 9.21
N GLU A 163 -44.80 12.32 8.95
CA GLU A 163 -44.94 13.39 7.95
C GLU A 163 -44.72 12.88 6.51
N THR A 164 -43.71 12.04 6.31
CA THR A 164 -43.36 11.57 4.98
C THR A 164 -44.17 10.37 4.50
N GLY A 165 -44.74 9.62 5.43
CA GLY A 165 -45.42 8.35 5.16
C GLY A 165 -44.48 7.29 4.58
N ARG A 166 -43.19 7.36 4.86
CA ARG A 166 -42.16 6.43 4.33
C ARG A 166 -41.29 5.89 5.43
N ALA A 167 -40.87 4.65 5.26
CA ALA A 167 -39.84 4.08 6.12
C ALA A 167 -38.51 4.80 5.93
N CYS A 168 -37.83 5.09 7.01
CA CYS A 168 -36.54 5.81 7.00
C CYS A 168 -35.62 5.30 8.12
N TRP A 169 -34.33 5.57 7.94
CA TRP A 169 -33.32 5.47 9.00
C TRP A 169 -33.01 6.87 9.54
N THR A 170 -32.89 7.00 10.85
CA THR A 170 -32.44 8.26 11.45
C THR A 170 -30.96 8.39 11.39
N ASP A 171 -30.45 9.62 11.32
CA ASP A 171 -29.04 9.88 11.68
C ASP A 171 -28.82 9.47 13.15
N PRO A 172 -27.57 9.16 13.56
CA PRO A 172 -27.28 8.78 14.94
C PRO A 172 -27.87 9.77 15.94
N LEU A 173 -28.80 9.28 16.73
CA LEU A 173 -29.44 10.06 17.76
C LEU A 173 -28.56 9.99 19.01
N LYS A 174 -28.10 11.15 19.46
CA LYS A 174 -27.63 11.33 20.82
C LYS A 174 -28.83 11.64 21.65
N ASN A 175 -29.30 10.66 22.35
CA ASN A 175 -30.36 10.90 23.30
C ASN A 175 -29.73 11.42 24.60
N GLU A 176 -29.90 12.71 24.88
CA GLU A 176 -29.73 13.26 26.23
C GLU A 176 -30.67 12.55 27.22
N ASP A 177 -31.67 11.88 26.69
CA ASP A 177 -32.75 11.17 27.44
C ASP A 177 -32.48 9.65 27.58
N THR A 178 -31.53 9.07 26.83
CA THR A 178 -31.10 7.69 27.05
C THR A 178 -29.78 7.71 27.83
N GLU A 179 -29.77 7.12 29.00
CA GLU A 179 -28.55 6.76 29.75
C GLU A 179 -27.68 5.78 28.97
N GLY A 180 -27.92 5.65 27.65
CA GLY A 180 -27.39 4.64 26.76
C GLY A 180 -26.49 5.17 25.66
N GLU A 181 -25.87 4.23 24.99
CA GLU A 181 -25.01 4.41 23.85
C GLU A 181 -25.78 5.06 22.67
N PRO A 182 -25.11 5.79 21.76
CA PRO A 182 -25.77 6.38 20.60
C PRO A 182 -26.35 5.28 19.69
N LEU A 183 -27.57 5.52 19.20
CA LEU A 183 -28.38 4.60 18.40
C LEU A 183 -28.68 5.21 17.03
N THR A 184 -28.87 4.37 16.01
CA THR A 184 -29.58 4.71 14.77
C THR A 184 -30.87 3.89 14.75
N THR A 185 -31.98 4.50 14.35
CA THR A 185 -33.29 3.89 14.44
C THR A 185 -33.89 3.71 13.05
N PHE A 186 -34.34 2.49 12.75
CA PHE A 186 -35.20 2.21 11.61
C PHE A 186 -36.65 2.49 11.97
N CYS A 187 -37.32 3.33 11.19
CA CYS A 187 -38.67 3.81 11.44
C CYS A 187 -39.60 3.37 10.32
N LEU A 188 -40.60 2.57 10.65
CA LEU A 188 -41.60 2.05 9.72
C LEU A 188 -42.96 2.60 10.08
N PRO A 189 -43.64 3.41 9.23
CA PRO A 189 -44.96 3.93 9.54
C PRO A 189 -46.01 2.83 9.56
N ILE A 190 -46.94 2.94 10.49
CA ILE A 190 -48.12 2.06 10.67
C ILE A 190 -49.32 2.74 10.04
N TYR A 191 -49.99 2.05 9.13
CA TYR A 191 -51.21 2.53 8.49
C TYR A 191 -52.43 1.80 9.01
N ASP A 192 -53.51 2.54 9.20
CA ASP A 192 -54.81 1.94 9.50
C ASP A 192 -55.49 1.41 8.21
N ARG A 193 -56.71 0.89 8.38
CA ARG A 193 -57.54 0.40 7.25
C ARG A 193 -57.95 1.51 6.28
N SER A 194 -57.86 2.76 6.69
CA SER A 194 -58.17 3.96 5.90
C SER A 194 -56.94 4.48 5.16
N MET A 195 -55.79 3.81 5.28
CA MET A 195 -54.47 4.25 4.76
C MET A 195 -53.98 5.56 5.37
N GLU A 196 -54.46 5.92 6.57
CA GLU A 196 -53.86 6.98 7.39
C GLU A 196 -52.69 6.45 8.19
N CYS A 197 -51.61 7.22 8.25
CA CYS A 197 -50.50 6.90 9.13
C CYS A 197 -50.90 7.16 10.59
N VAL A 198 -50.99 6.11 11.38
CA VAL A 198 -51.49 6.16 12.75
C VAL A 198 -50.41 5.91 13.80
N GLY A 199 -49.26 5.46 13.40
CA GLY A 199 -48.17 5.14 14.31
C GLY A 199 -46.88 4.81 13.62
N VAL A 200 -45.87 4.42 14.38
CA VAL A 200 -44.53 4.07 13.91
C VAL A 200 -44.00 2.85 14.67
N VAL A 201 -43.41 1.91 13.96
CA VAL A 201 -42.51 0.92 14.52
C VAL A 201 -41.09 1.48 14.42
N ALA A 202 -40.43 1.71 15.54
CA ALA A 202 -39.08 2.22 15.63
C ALA A 202 -38.15 1.13 16.20
N ILE A 203 -37.11 0.77 15.46
CA ILE A 203 -36.19 -0.31 15.82
C ILE A 203 -34.80 0.25 15.98
N ASP A 204 -34.23 0.08 17.15
CA ASP A 204 -32.94 0.63 17.53
C ASP A 204 -31.81 -0.30 17.23
N LEU A 205 -30.79 0.24 16.52
CA LEU A 205 -29.52 -0.42 16.20
C LEU A 205 -28.40 0.33 16.91
N PRO A 206 -27.62 -0.34 17.78
CA PRO A 206 -26.53 0.32 18.50
C PRO A 206 -25.39 0.69 17.55
N ILE A 207 -24.87 1.91 17.69
CA ILE A 207 -23.70 2.40 16.93
C ILE A 207 -22.44 1.59 17.29
N GLU A 208 -22.37 1.07 18.50
CA GLU A 208 -21.29 0.16 18.93
C GLU A 208 -21.12 -1.02 17.96
N LEU A 209 -22.21 -1.64 17.51
CA LEU A 209 -22.16 -2.73 16.52
C LEU A 209 -21.56 -2.27 15.20
N LEU A 210 -21.99 -1.12 14.68
CA LEU A 210 -21.42 -0.54 13.46
C LEU A 210 -19.93 -0.19 13.66
N SER A 211 -19.59 0.32 14.84
CA SER A 211 -18.22 0.64 15.22
C SER A 211 -17.31 -0.59 15.21
N GLN A 212 -17.76 -1.70 15.76
CA GLN A 212 -17.01 -2.96 15.75
C GLN A 212 -16.71 -3.43 14.33
N ILE A 213 -17.66 -3.33 13.42
CA ILE A 213 -17.49 -3.74 12.02
C ILE A 213 -16.53 -2.80 11.28
N VAL A 214 -16.78 -1.50 11.37
CA VAL A 214 -15.98 -0.48 10.65
C VAL A 214 -14.55 -0.45 11.18
N LEU A 215 -14.34 -0.50 12.49
CA LEU A 215 -13.00 -0.48 13.08
C LEU A 215 -12.25 -1.79 12.92
N ALA A 216 -12.95 -2.91 12.71
CA ALA A 216 -12.31 -4.19 12.35
C ALA A 216 -11.78 -4.17 10.90
N ALA A 217 -12.38 -3.36 10.03
CA ALA A 217 -11.98 -3.18 8.64
C ALA A 217 -10.78 -2.23 8.53
N LYS A 218 -9.59 -2.71 8.95
CA LYS A 218 -8.34 -1.93 8.90
C LYS A 218 -7.68 -2.05 7.54
N PRO A 219 -7.38 -0.93 6.87
CA PRO A 219 -6.67 -0.93 5.59
C PRO A 219 -5.17 -1.25 5.76
N SER A 220 -4.60 -0.95 6.91
CA SER A 220 -3.19 -1.16 7.26
C SER A 220 -3.01 -1.29 8.78
N VAL A 221 -1.78 -1.49 9.23
CA VAL A 221 -1.45 -1.67 10.66
C VAL A 221 -1.85 -0.46 11.51
N ASN A 222 -1.56 0.75 11.03
CA ASN A 222 -1.84 2.00 11.73
C ASN A 222 -3.04 2.75 11.12
N GLY A 223 -3.64 2.19 10.06
CA GLY A 223 -4.82 2.75 9.43
C GLY A 223 -6.10 2.42 10.19
N TYR A 224 -7.14 3.17 9.89
CA TYR A 224 -8.46 2.95 10.44
C TYR A 224 -9.55 3.28 9.42
N SER A 225 -10.74 2.72 9.64
CA SER A 225 -11.94 3.07 8.88
C SER A 225 -12.83 4.00 9.69
N THR A 226 -13.57 4.85 9.01
CA THR A 226 -14.50 5.80 9.62
C THR A 226 -15.80 5.85 8.82
N LEU A 227 -16.90 6.14 9.49
CA LEU A 227 -18.21 6.33 8.90
C LEU A 227 -18.76 7.69 9.34
N ILE A 228 -19.21 8.49 8.39
CA ILE A 228 -19.78 9.81 8.64
C ILE A 228 -21.21 9.92 8.13
N ALA A 229 -22.04 10.68 8.83
CA ALA A 229 -23.40 10.99 8.46
C ALA A 229 -23.47 12.13 7.44
N ARG A 230 -24.66 12.36 6.88
CA ARG A 230 -24.99 13.44 5.93
C ARG A 230 -24.60 14.84 6.41
N ASN A 231 -24.68 15.09 7.71
CA ASN A 231 -24.33 16.37 8.33
C ASN A 231 -22.84 16.49 8.67
N GLY A 232 -22.01 15.47 8.35
CA GLY A 232 -20.60 15.41 8.66
C GLY A 232 -20.27 14.99 10.09
N SER A 233 -21.27 14.56 10.90
CA SER A 233 -20.98 13.97 12.21
C SER A 233 -20.39 12.57 12.06
N PHE A 234 -19.46 12.21 12.96
CA PHE A 234 -18.92 10.87 12.99
C PHE A 234 -19.95 9.88 13.56
N ILE A 235 -20.27 8.88 12.74
CA ILE A 235 -21.01 7.69 13.19
C ILE A 235 -20.02 6.72 13.83
N VAL A 236 -18.87 6.49 13.17
CA VAL A 236 -17.80 5.64 13.67
C VAL A 236 -16.46 6.34 13.51
N HIS A 237 -15.70 6.38 14.59
CA HIS A 237 -14.33 6.88 14.63
C HIS A 237 -13.56 6.13 15.73
N PRO A 238 -12.25 5.84 15.55
CA PRO A 238 -11.45 5.14 16.58
C PRO A 238 -11.26 5.95 17.85
N ASP A 239 -11.39 7.27 17.79
CA ASP A 239 -11.36 8.16 18.93
C ASP A 239 -12.77 8.42 19.43
N PRO A 240 -13.14 7.93 20.65
CA PRO A 240 -14.48 8.09 21.19
C PRO A 240 -14.88 9.56 21.47
N GLU A 241 -13.91 10.43 21.73
CA GLU A 241 -14.18 11.86 21.98
C GLU A 241 -14.79 12.55 20.75
N LYS A 242 -14.42 12.07 19.55
CA LYS A 242 -14.97 12.58 18.30
C LYS A 242 -16.40 12.14 18.02
N LEU A 243 -16.81 11.00 18.54
CA LEU A 243 -18.17 10.49 18.39
C LEU A 243 -19.19 11.34 19.16
N SER A 244 -18.76 11.97 20.25
CA SER A 244 -19.72 12.61 21.15
C SER A 244 -20.15 14.02 20.78
N HIS A 245 -19.30 14.85 20.13
CA HIS A 245 -19.61 16.29 19.94
C HIS A 245 -19.02 16.91 18.68
N GLN A 246 -18.30 16.16 17.82
CA GLN A 246 -17.56 16.76 16.73
C GLN A 246 -18.10 16.31 15.36
N THR A 247 -18.35 17.30 14.51
CA THR A 247 -18.43 17.06 13.08
C THR A 247 -17.03 17.11 12.49
N VAL A 248 -16.83 16.51 11.34
CA VAL A 248 -15.56 16.63 10.58
C VAL A 248 -15.15 18.09 10.41
N PHE A 249 -16.13 19.00 10.38
CA PHE A 249 -15.91 20.45 10.19
C PHE A 249 -15.41 21.16 11.47
N VAL A 250 -15.73 20.69 12.67
CA VAL A 250 -15.26 21.30 13.95
C VAL A 250 -13.76 21.08 14.18
N GLN A 251 -13.17 20.04 13.63
CA GLN A 251 -11.72 19.84 13.70
C GLN A 251 -10.91 20.98 13.05
N MET A 252 -11.54 21.80 12.23
CA MET A 252 -10.91 22.90 11.49
C MET A 252 -10.69 24.15 12.31
N GLU A 253 -11.52 24.42 13.31
CA GLU A 253 -11.33 25.58 14.19
C GLU A 253 -10.02 25.46 15.00
N HIS A 254 -9.40 24.26 15.02
CA HIS A 254 -8.17 23.96 15.74
C HIS A 254 -6.92 23.82 14.86
N GLY A 255 -6.97 24.28 13.58
CA GLY A 255 -5.78 24.37 12.71
C GLY A 255 -5.50 23.11 11.87
N ALA A 256 -6.53 22.34 11.53
CA ALA A 256 -6.40 21.25 10.57
C ALA A 256 -6.07 21.75 9.16
N ASP A 257 -5.38 20.92 8.39
CA ASP A 257 -5.03 21.21 7.00
C ASP A 257 -6.30 21.38 6.14
N HIS A 258 -6.29 22.35 5.22
CA HIS A 258 -7.40 22.61 4.29
C HIS A 258 -7.81 21.36 3.46
N SER A 259 -6.87 20.45 3.22
CA SER A 259 -7.12 19.20 2.49
C SER A 259 -8.01 18.21 3.26
N VAL A 260 -8.03 18.25 4.59
CA VAL A 260 -8.97 17.48 5.43
C VAL A 260 -10.41 17.96 5.21
N LEU A 261 -10.59 19.31 5.12
CA LEU A 261 -11.90 19.89 4.82
C LEU A 261 -12.42 19.43 3.46
N GLU A 262 -11.59 19.57 2.45
CA GLU A 262 -11.97 19.17 1.09
C GLU A 262 -12.34 17.69 1.01
N ALA A 263 -11.63 16.82 1.74
CA ALA A 263 -12.00 15.41 1.86
C ALA A 263 -13.37 15.24 2.53
N ALA A 264 -13.60 15.94 3.65
CA ALA A 264 -14.86 15.92 4.38
C ALA A 264 -16.04 16.43 3.55
N GLU A 265 -15.87 17.55 2.86
CA GLU A 265 -16.88 18.12 1.95
C GLU A 265 -17.23 17.15 0.82
N ASN A 266 -16.23 16.50 0.23
CA ASN A 266 -16.45 15.51 -0.81
C ASN A 266 -17.17 14.26 -0.26
N MET A 267 -16.85 13.81 0.94
CA MET A 267 -17.54 12.70 1.60
C MET A 267 -19.02 13.05 1.85
N VAL A 268 -19.29 14.21 2.44
CA VAL A 268 -20.66 14.68 2.68
C VAL A 268 -21.42 14.90 1.36
N ALA A 269 -20.74 15.35 0.32
CA ALA A 269 -21.33 15.48 -1.02
C ALA A 269 -21.56 14.12 -1.73
N GLY A 270 -21.24 12.99 -1.10
CA GLY A 270 -21.43 11.66 -1.66
C GLY A 270 -20.52 11.34 -2.85
N LYS A 271 -19.34 11.92 -2.91
CA LYS A 271 -18.35 11.63 -3.95
C LYS A 271 -17.48 10.44 -3.55
N THR A 272 -16.94 9.75 -4.56
CA THR A 272 -15.88 8.76 -4.39
C THR A 272 -14.54 9.40 -4.75
N GLY A 273 -13.51 9.15 -3.96
CA GLY A 273 -12.20 9.71 -4.24
C GLY A 273 -11.13 9.39 -3.22
N GLU A 274 -9.97 9.98 -3.47
CA GLU A 274 -8.80 9.94 -2.61
C GLU A 274 -8.31 11.37 -2.33
N LYS A 275 -7.87 11.59 -1.10
CA LYS A 275 -7.16 12.83 -0.71
C LYS A 275 -5.98 12.48 0.20
N ALA A 276 -4.87 13.17 -0.06
CA ALA A 276 -3.76 13.21 0.87
C ALA A 276 -3.89 14.46 1.76
N PHE A 277 -3.59 14.32 3.04
CA PHE A 277 -3.64 15.40 4.01
C PHE A 277 -2.56 15.22 5.07
N ARG A 278 -2.22 16.31 5.77
CA ARG A 278 -1.21 16.27 6.82
C ARG A 278 -1.85 16.35 8.19
N MET A 279 -1.53 15.38 9.05
CA MET A 279 -2.04 15.32 10.41
C MET A 279 -0.89 14.95 11.37
N ASN A 280 -0.72 15.71 12.45
CA ASN A 280 0.33 15.49 13.46
C ASN A 280 1.77 15.42 12.87
N GLY A 281 2.03 16.15 11.78
CA GLY A 281 3.35 16.18 11.15
C GLY A 281 3.64 15.02 10.20
N GLN A 282 2.70 14.09 10.03
CA GLN A 282 2.76 12.96 9.09
C GLN A 282 1.77 13.16 7.94
N ASP A 283 2.12 12.60 6.79
CA ASP A 283 1.25 12.60 5.62
C ASP A 283 0.33 11.38 5.68
N TRP A 284 -0.95 11.61 5.47
CA TRP A 284 -2.02 10.62 5.54
C TRP A 284 -2.80 10.61 4.24
N HIS A 285 -3.40 9.46 3.93
CA HIS A 285 -4.31 9.29 2.82
C HIS A 285 -5.68 8.86 3.32
N VAL A 286 -6.73 9.42 2.74
CA VAL A 286 -8.10 8.96 2.92
C VAL A 286 -8.69 8.55 1.58
N PHE A 287 -9.20 7.32 1.51
CA PHE A 287 -10.07 6.86 0.42
C PHE A 287 -11.48 6.84 0.94
N TYR A 288 -12.40 7.37 0.18
CA TYR A 288 -13.78 7.51 0.60
C TYR A 288 -14.75 7.22 -0.54
N LYS A 289 -15.90 6.70 -0.17
CA LYS A 289 -17.03 6.49 -1.08
C LYS A 289 -18.36 6.68 -0.33
N PRO A 290 -19.45 7.03 -1.04
CA PRO A 290 -20.77 7.06 -0.45
C PRO A 290 -21.20 5.65 -0.03
N PHE A 291 -21.97 5.59 1.04
CA PHE A 291 -22.63 4.37 1.48
C PHE A 291 -23.80 4.06 0.56
N MET A 292 -23.59 3.15 -0.38
CA MET A 292 -24.61 2.75 -1.33
C MET A 292 -25.30 1.48 -0.86
N ARG A 293 -26.60 1.54 -0.72
CA ARG A 293 -27.42 0.40 -0.32
C ARG A 293 -27.70 -0.51 -1.53
N ALA A 294 -27.75 -1.82 -1.29
CA ALA A 294 -28.17 -2.76 -2.31
C ALA A 294 -29.64 -2.56 -2.69
N GLU A 295 -29.94 -2.59 -3.98
CA GLU A 295 -31.30 -2.57 -4.48
C GLU A 295 -31.97 -3.91 -4.24
N VAL A 296 -32.95 -3.93 -3.35
CA VAL A 296 -33.74 -5.12 -3.01
C VAL A 296 -35.23 -4.79 -3.25
N PRO A 297 -35.99 -5.65 -3.95
CA PRO A 297 -37.41 -5.44 -4.17
C PRO A 297 -38.16 -5.22 -2.85
N GLY A 298 -38.96 -4.16 -2.78
CA GLY A 298 -39.75 -3.82 -1.58
C GLY A 298 -38.98 -3.03 -0.52
N ARG A 299 -37.69 -2.81 -0.68
CA ARG A 299 -36.88 -1.98 0.20
C ARG A 299 -37.05 -0.50 -0.15
N SER A 300 -37.09 0.36 0.86
CA SER A 300 -36.96 1.80 0.65
C SER A 300 -35.60 2.10 -0.01
N THR A 301 -35.61 2.78 -1.15
CA THR A 301 -34.42 3.21 -1.88
C THR A 301 -33.80 4.48 -1.32
N GLU A 302 -34.22 4.91 -0.14
CA GLU A 302 -33.73 6.14 0.47
C GLU A 302 -32.23 6.05 0.74
N ASN A 303 -31.48 6.99 0.15
CA ASN A 303 -30.05 7.12 0.42
C ASN A 303 -29.87 7.68 1.83
N LEU A 304 -29.17 6.94 2.68
CA LEU A 304 -28.88 7.38 4.06
C LEU A 304 -28.03 8.65 4.08
N GLY A 305 -27.34 8.95 2.98
CA GLY A 305 -26.40 10.08 2.90
C GLY A 305 -25.13 9.85 3.71
N TRP A 306 -24.87 8.62 4.14
CA TRP A 306 -23.65 8.25 4.84
C TRP A 306 -22.48 8.10 3.87
N SER A 307 -21.28 8.31 4.36
CA SER A 307 -20.04 8.07 3.63
C SER A 307 -19.06 7.32 4.49
N ILE A 308 -18.40 6.36 3.88
CA ILE A 308 -17.36 5.56 4.53
C ILE A 308 -15.99 5.95 3.98
N GLY A 309 -14.99 6.01 4.85
CA GLY A 309 -13.61 6.29 4.50
C GLY A 309 -12.65 5.35 5.19
N VAL A 310 -11.55 5.01 4.51
CA VAL A 310 -10.38 4.38 5.10
C VAL A 310 -9.24 5.38 5.13
N VAL A 311 -8.60 5.50 6.27
CA VAL A 311 -7.55 6.47 6.56
C VAL A 311 -6.29 5.72 6.96
N TYR A 312 -5.17 6.03 6.34
CA TYR A 312 -3.89 5.41 6.69
C TYR A 312 -2.70 6.34 6.44
N PRO A 313 -1.64 6.19 7.24
CA PRO A 313 -0.44 6.99 7.06
C PRO A 313 0.31 6.59 5.78
N GLU A 314 0.96 7.56 5.15
CA GLU A 314 1.81 7.33 3.97
C GLU A 314 2.91 6.29 4.26
N ASP A 315 3.41 6.25 5.49
CA ASP A 315 4.44 5.30 5.91
C ASP A 315 4.00 3.84 5.84
N ASP A 316 2.70 3.55 6.03
CA ASP A 316 2.18 2.18 5.90
C ASP A 316 2.17 1.70 4.44
N ILE A 317 2.06 2.64 3.48
CA ILE A 317 2.12 2.33 2.05
C ILE A 317 3.55 2.25 1.55
N PHE A 318 4.37 3.25 1.90
CA PHE A 318 5.68 3.46 1.31
C PHE A 318 6.85 3.21 2.26
N GLY A 319 6.62 2.98 3.57
CA GLY A 319 7.67 2.89 4.57
C GLY A 319 8.69 1.78 4.29
N ASP A 320 8.21 0.59 3.98
CA ASP A 320 9.10 -0.53 3.65
C ASP A 320 9.76 -0.35 2.29
N TYR A 321 9.07 0.25 1.33
CA TYR A 321 9.62 0.60 0.03
C TYR A 321 10.73 1.65 0.18
N ASN A 322 10.55 2.67 1.00
CA ASN A 322 11.58 3.68 1.27
C ASN A 322 12.83 3.05 1.92
N LYS A 323 12.68 2.12 2.86
CA LYS A 323 13.81 1.36 3.42
C LYS A 323 14.55 0.56 2.36
N LEU A 324 13.81 -0.16 1.50
CA LEU A 324 14.40 -0.91 0.39
C LEU A 324 15.12 0.01 -0.59
N LEU A 325 14.58 1.19 -0.86
CA LEU A 325 15.23 2.19 -1.70
C LEU A 325 16.58 2.63 -1.14
N TYR A 326 16.66 2.88 0.17
CA TYR A 326 17.94 3.22 0.82
C TYR A 326 18.98 2.10 0.69
N TYR A 327 18.56 0.84 0.89
CA TYR A 327 19.47 -0.30 0.68
C TYR A 327 19.91 -0.41 -0.78
N LEU A 328 19.01 -0.22 -1.71
CA LEU A 328 19.30 -0.28 -3.15
C LEU A 328 20.26 0.84 -3.57
N LEU A 329 20.06 2.06 -3.06
CA LEU A 329 20.98 3.18 -3.29
C LEU A 329 22.36 2.92 -2.68
N ALA A 330 22.42 2.33 -1.48
CA ALA A 330 23.68 1.96 -0.84
C ALA A 330 24.43 0.90 -1.66
N ILE A 331 23.72 -0.14 -2.12
CA ILE A 331 24.29 -1.18 -2.98
C ILE A 331 24.76 -0.60 -4.32
N ALA A 332 23.98 0.29 -4.94
CA ALA A 332 24.32 0.96 -6.17
C ALA A 332 25.57 1.84 -5.99
N PHE A 333 25.67 2.57 -4.88
CA PHE A 333 26.84 3.40 -4.57
C PHE A 333 28.09 2.55 -4.36
N VAL A 334 28.00 1.49 -3.56
CA VAL A 334 29.12 0.56 -3.33
C VAL A 334 29.52 -0.13 -4.66
N GLY A 335 28.54 -0.56 -5.43
CA GLY A 335 28.75 -1.17 -6.75
C GLY A 335 29.48 -0.23 -7.71
N LEU A 336 29.07 1.04 -7.78
CA LEU A 336 29.77 2.06 -8.58
C LEU A 336 31.20 2.32 -8.11
N LEU A 337 31.43 2.32 -6.79
CA LEU A 337 32.74 2.51 -6.22
C LEU A 337 33.69 1.33 -6.56
N VAL A 338 33.20 0.11 -6.37
CA VAL A 338 33.93 -1.11 -6.75
C VAL A 338 34.21 -1.11 -8.26
N PHE A 339 33.18 -0.78 -9.05
CA PHE A 339 33.35 -0.69 -10.51
C PHE A 339 34.36 0.38 -10.92
N PHE A 340 34.36 1.55 -10.25
CA PHE A 340 35.39 2.58 -10.50
C PHE A 340 36.80 2.07 -10.22
N VAL A 341 36.99 1.39 -9.09
CA VAL A 341 38.29 0.82 -8.74
C VAL A 341 38.73 -0.21 -9.77
N LEU A 342 37.82 -1.12 -10.13
CA LEU A 342 38.13 -2.14 -11.15
C LEU A 342 38.41 -1.53 -12.51
N CYS A 343 37.58 -0.58 -12.94
CA CYS A 343 37.78 0.15 -14.20
C CYS A 343 39.12 0.90 -14.22
N ARG A 344 39.48 1.56 -13.10
CA ARG A 344 40.75 2.25 -12.96
C ARG A 344 41.94 1.29 -13.02
N LEU A 345 41.86 0.16 -12.32
CA LEU A 345 42.92 -0.86 -12.33
C LEU A 345 43.09 -1.43 -13.75
N PHE A 346 41.98 -1.76 -14.37
CA PHE A 346 41.99 -2.29 -15.74
C PHE A 346 42.54 -1.27 -16.74
N THR A 347 42.02 -0.06 -16.74
CA THR A 347 42.48 1.01 -17.65
C THR A 347 43.92 1.42 -17.39
N HIS A 348 44.38 1.44 -16.12
CA HIS A 348 45.75 1.72 -15.77
C HIS A 348 46.68 0.64 -16.32
N ARG A 349 46.30 -0.63 -16.19
CA ARG A 349 47.06 -1.78 -16.64
C ARG A 349 47.15 -1.80 -18.18
N GLN A 350 46.07 -1.43 -18.88
CA GLN A 350 46.01 -1.34 -20.34
C GLN A 350 46.79 -0.15 -20.91
N LEU A 351 46.83 0.96 -20.17
CA LEU A 351 47.53 2.17 -20.63
C LEU A 351 49.00 2.26 -20.17
N LEU A 352 49.43 1.33 -19.30
CA LEU A 352 50.81 1.28 -18.84
C LEU A 352 51.83 1.18 -20.00
N PRO A 353 51.59 0.33 -21.04
CA PRO A 353 52.47 0.26 -22.19
C PRO A 353 52.59 1.57 -22.97
N LEU A 354 51.47 2.34 -23.08
CA LEU A 354 51.46 3.64 -23.75
C LEU A 354 52.36 4.68 -23.04
N ASN A 355 52.32 4.66 -21.69
CA ASN A 355 53.17 5.55 -20.91
C ASN A 355 54.65 5.20 -21.06
N MET A 356 54.96 3.90 -21.12
CA MET A 356 56.33 3.41 -21.41
C MET A 356 56.77 3.81 -22.81
N LEU A 357 55.87 3.67 -23.82
CA LEU A 357 56.18 4.10 -25.19
C LEU A 357 56.44 5.60 -25.29
N THR A 358 55.67 6.43 -24.58
CA THR A 358 55.86 7.88 -24.55
C THR A 358 57.26 8.22 -23.98
N HIS A 359 57.63 7.52 -22.91
CA HIS A 359 58.94 7.72 -22.29
C HIS A 359 60.09 7.25 -23.20
N SER A 360 59.89 6.09 -23.84
CA SER A 360 60.89 5.57 -24.81
C SER A 360 61.00 6.47 -26.05
N ALA A 361 59.87 7.04 -26.54
CA ALA A 361 59.86 8.01 -27.63
C ALA A 361 60.69 9.27 -27.30
N GLN A 362 60.55 9.76 -26.09
CA GLN A 362 61.32 10.91 -25.62
C GLN A 362 62.78 10.62 -25.57
N ARG A 363 63.16 9.43 -25.07
CA ARG A 363 64.61 9.01 -25.03
C ARG A 363 65.19 8.76 -26.39
N ILE A 364 64.40 8.18 -27.30
CA ILE A 364 64.82 8.03 -28.69
C ILE A 364 65.07 9.41 -29.35
N ALA A 365 64.19 10.37 -29.09
CA ALA A 365 64.34 11.75 -29.55
C ALA A 365 65.54 12.45 -28.93
N GLU A 366 65.99 12.05 -27.75
CA GLU A 366 67.21 12.48 -27.08
C GLU A 366 68.47 11.76 -27.57
N GLY A 367 68.37 10.82 -28.55
CA GLY A 367 69.49 10.16 -29.17
C GLY A 367 69.88 8.81 -28.54
N HIS A 368 69.08 8.26 -27.62
CA HIS A 368 69.38 6.97 -27.01
C HIS A 368 68.66 5.85 -27.77
N TYR A 369 69.26 5.35 -28.80
CA TYR A 369 68.68 4.36 -29.72
C TYR A 369 68.77 2.90 -29.22
N ASP A 370 69.67 2.63 -28.26
CA ASP A 370 69.98 1.27 -27.77
C ASP A 370 69.12 0.83 -26.59
N GLU A 371 68.16 1.62 -26.20
CA GLU A 371 67.29 1.27 -25.06
C GLU A 371 66.29 0.16 -25.42
N SER A 372 66.32 -0.95 -24.68
CA SER A 372 65.39 -2.03 -24.93
C SER A 372 63.95 -1.65 -24.45
N ILE A 373 63.04 -1.52 -25.40
CA ILE A 373 61.64 -1.38 -25.09
C ILE A 373 61.10 -2.71 -24.55
N PRO A 374 60.48 -2.73 -23.35
CA PRO A 374 59.95 -3.97 -22.82
C PRO A 374 58.93 -4.60 -23.76
N ASN A 375 58.84 -5.91 -23.70
CA ASN A 375 57.96 -6.66 -24.58
C ASN A 375 56.48 -6.30 -24.34
N ALA A 376 55.75 -6.18 -25.44
CA ALA A 376 54.31 -6.04 -25.37
C ALA A 376 53.69 -7.30 -24.70
N GLN A 377 52.91 -7.09 -23.65
CA GLN A 377 52.19 -8.16 -22.94
C GLN A 377 50.75 -8.32 -23.45
N SER A 378 50.27 -7.39 -24.29
CA SER A 378 48.90 -7.39 -24.84
C SER A 378 48.95 -7.53 -26.37
N GLN A 379 47.92 -8.17 -26.95
CA GLN A 379 47.75 -8.31 -28.42
C GLN A 379 46.75 -7.31 -29.02
N ASP A 380 46.25 -6.38 -28.21
CA ASP A 380 45.36 -5.31 -28.64
C ASP A 380 46.09 -4.26 -29.46
N GLU A 381 45.40 -3.20 -29.87
CA GLU A 381 45.94 -2.09 -30.64
C GLU A 381 47.14 -1.43 -29.95
N ILE A 382 47.16 -1.47 -28.59
CA ILE A 382 48.24 -0.91 -27.78
C ILE A 382 49.51 -1.82 -27.90
N GLY A 383 49.30 -3.13 -27.83
CA GLY A 383 50.36 -4.09 -28.05
C GLY A 383 50.90 -4.03 -29.48
N GLN A 384 50.01 -3.85 -30.47
CA GLN A 384 50.41 -3.61 -31.85
C GLN A 384 51.22 -2.30 -32.00
N LEU A 385 50.74 -1.23 -31.36
CA LEU A 385 51.46 0.04 -31.34
C LEU A 385 52.84 -0.10 -30.69
N GLN A 386 52.95 -0.83 -29.60
CA GLN A 386 54.20 -1.12 -28.92
C GLN A 386 55.15 -1.94 -29.82
N ASN A 387 54.64 -2.95 -30.50
CA ASN A 387 55.36 -3.74 -31.42
C ASN A 387 55.85 -2.90 -32.63
N HIS A 388 54.98 -2.08 -33.20
CA HIS A 388 55.39 -1.19 -34.31
C HIS A 388 56.36 -0.15 -33.84
N PHE A 389 56.28 0.37 -32.66
CA PHE A 389 57.22 1.31 -32.11
C PHE A 389 58.58 0.66 -31.84
N GLN A 390 58.59 -0.58 -31.36
CA GLN A 390 59.76 -1.38 -31.16
C GLN A 390 60.47 -1.69 -32.53
N GLN A 391 59.69 -2.05 -33.57
CA GLN A 391 60.19 -2.24 -34.94
C GLN A 391 60.79 -0.94 -35.50
N MET A 392 60.11 0.19 -35.28
CA MET A 392 60.63 1.49 -35.70
C MET A 392 61.94 1.81 -34.99
N GLN A 393 62.04 1.58 -33.69
CA GLN A 393 63.23 1.78 -32.89
C GLN A 393 64.40 0.88 -33.43
N GLN A 394 64.08 -0.40 -33.62
CA GLN A 394 65.10 -1.35 -34.17
C GLN A 394 65.52 -0.96 -35.58
N SER A 395 64.54 -0.53 -36.42
CA SER A 395 64.88 -0.01 -37.75
C SER A 395 65.76 1.26 -37.70
N LEU A 396 65.36 2.15 -36.74
CA LEU A 396 66.19 3.35 -36.52
C LEU A 396 67.59 3.01 -35.97
N ALA A 397 67.66 2.08 -35.01
CA ALA A 397 68.97 1.62 -34.48
C ALA A 397 69.82 0.92 -35.57
N VAL A 398 69.15 0.16 -36.41
CA VAL A 398 69.82 -0.50 -37.56
C VAL A 398 70.19 0.52 -38.62
N GLN A 399 69.34 1.51 -38.92
CA GLN A 399 69.70 2.59 -39.87
C GLN A 399 70.84 3.48 -39.36
N ILE A 400 71.01 3.51 -38.08
CA ILE A 400 72.01 4.37 -37.43
C ILE A 400 73.23 3.61 -37.01
N GLY A 401 73.15 2.34 -36.78
CA GLY A 401 74.27 1.52 -36.31
C GLY A 401 74.26 0.10 -36.83
N GLU A 402 74.53 -0.15 -38.09
CA GLU A 402 74.71 -1.47 -38.66
C GLU A 402 73.62 -2.52 -38.57
N LEU A 403 73.19 -2.88 -39.66
CA LEU A 403 72.18 -3.74 -40.21
C LEU A 403 72.13 -5.24 -39.80
N GLU A 404 72.72 -5.69 -38.75
CA GLU A 404 72.99 -7.13 -38.68
C GLU A 404 72.17 -8.01 -37.66
N LYS A 405 71.38 -7.57 -36.81
CA LYS A 405 70.69 -8.49 -35.82
C LYS A 405 69.18 -8.43 -35.67
N LEU A 406 68.50 -8.21 -36.74
CA LEU A 406 67.04 -7.94 -36.65
C LEU A 406 66.11 -9.12 -36.79
N SER A 407 66.51 -10.28 -37.12
CA SER A 407 65.58 -11.30 -37.63
C SER A 407 65.04 -12.32 -36.62
N THR A 408 65.64 -12.45 -35.47
CA THR A 408 65.35 -13.62 -34.63
C THR A 408 64.48 -13.37 -33.41
N THR A 409 64.32 -12.14 -32.90
CA THR A 409 63.64 -11.87 -31.63
C THR A 409 62.12 -11.67 -31.74
N LEU A 410 61.64 -11.47 -32.95
CA LEU A 410 60.24 -11.07 -33.17
C LEU A 410 59.21 -12.23 -33.10
N LYS A 411 59.68 -13.47 -33.33
CA LYS A 411 58.75 -14.62 -33.45
C LYS A 411 58.21 -15.19 -32.10
N GLU A 412 58.92 -15.03 -31.01
CA GLU A 412 58.55 -15.65 -29.75
C GLU A 412 57.52 -14.86 -28.97
N ARG A 413 57.36 -13.59 -29.22
CA ARG A 413 56.57 -12.69 -28.41
C ARG A 413 55.07 -12.61 -28.74
N THR A 414 54.72 -12.98 -29.96
CA THR A 414 53.34 -12.94 -30.44
C THR A 414 52.46 -14.01 -29.77
N LYS A 415 53.07 -15.07 -29.25
CA LYS A 415 52.34 -16.21 -28.68
C LYS A 415 51.85 -15.98 -27.25
N VAL A 416 52.54 -15.12 -26.49
CA VAL A 416 52.15 -14.86 -25.08
C VAL A 416 50.98 -13.89 -24.99
N LEU A 417 50.86 -12.98 -25.93
CA LEU A 417 49.84 -11.95 -25.96
C LEU A 417 48.45 -12.50 -26.25
N ARG A 418 48.37 -13.53 -27.07
CA ARG A 418 47.12 -14.17 -27.46
C ARG A 418 46.41 -14.82 -26.28
N LYS A 419 47.18 -15.41 -25.37
CA LYS A 419 46.64 -16.05 -24.18
C LYS A 419 46.05 -15.07 -23.16
N ALA A 420 46.59 -13.84 -23.09
CA ALA A 420 46.06 -12.83 -22.15
C ALA A 420 44.72 -12.22 -22.63
N TYR A 421 44.58 -12.02 -23.94
CA TYR A 421 43.34 -11.51 -24.54
C TYR A 421 42.16 -12.51 -24.44
N GLU A 422 42.47 -13.82 -24.68
CA GLU A 422 41.47 -14.88 -24.55
C GLU A 422 40.94 -14.99 -23.10
N LYS A 423 41.80 -14.82 -22.08
CA LYS A 423 41.39 -14.80 -20.68
C LYS A 423 40.52 -13.58 -20.28
N ALA A 424 40.83 -12.41 -20.84
CA ALA A 424 40.04 -11.20 -20.56
C ALA A 424 38.65 -11.24 -21.19
N GLN A 425 38.56 -11.81 -22.41
CA GLN A 425 37.27 -11.99 -23.11
C GLN A 425 36.38 -13.06 -22.44
N GLU A 426 37.01 -14.08 -21.84
CA GLU A 426 36.31 -15.12 -21.10
C GLU A 426 35.70 -14.57 -19.78
N ALA A 427 36.44 -13.69 -19.08
CA ALA A 427 35.97 -13.02 -17.88
C ALA A 427 34.77 -12.07 -18.16
N ASP A 428 34.79 -11.38 -19.29
CA ASP A 428 33.70 -10.46 -19.68
C ASP A 428 32.40 -11.24 -20.10
N ARG A 429 32.63 -12.37 -20.81
CA ARG A 429 31.50 -13.29 -21.12
C ARG A 429 30.86 -13.90 -19.87
N MET A 430 31.69 -14.31 -18.91
CA MET A 430 31.17 -14.88 -17.65
C MET A 430 30.38 -13.85 -16.84
N LYS A 431 30.88 -12.60 -16.79
CA LYS A 431 30.19 -11.50 -16.12
C LYS A 431 28.78 -11.22 -16.69
N THR A 432 28.69 -11.17 -18.03
CA THR A 432 27.42 -10.92 -18.72
C THR A 432 26.45 -12.11 -18.56
N SER A 433 26.96 -13.33 -18.65
CA SER A 433 26.16 -14.55 -18.44
C SER A 433 25.65 -14.67 -17.00
N PHE A 434 26.46 -14.27 -16.02
CA PHE A 434 26.11 -14.24 -14.62
C PHE A 434 24.95 -13.25 -14.34
N LEU A 435 25.05 -12.03 -14.89
CA LEU A 435 23.98 -11.02 -14.75
C LEU A 435 22.65 -11.47 -15.37
N HIS A 436 22.72 -12.15 -16.54
CA HIS A 436 21.52 -12.63 -17.22
C HIS A 436 20.87 -13.80 -16.46
N TYR A 437 21.68 -14.71 -15.93
CA TYR A 437 21.20 -15.80 -15.09
C TYR A 437 20.53 -15.28 -13.81
N MET A 438 21.11 -14.22 -13.21
CA MET A 438 20.58 -13.56 -12.03
C MET A 438 19.20 -12.98 -12.23
N THR A 439 19.02 -12.23 -13.31
CA THR A 439 17.71 -11.63 -13.62
C THR A 439 16.63 -12.70 -13.78
N ASN A 440 16.95 -13.79 -14.46
CA ASN A 440 15.98 -14.87 -14.68
C ASN A 440 15.61 -15.63 -13.41
N GLN A 441 16.56 -15.86 -12.50
CA GLN A 441 16.33 -16.58 -11.24
C GLN A 441 15.53 -15.73 -10.20
N MET A 442 15.55 -14.41 -10.33
CA MET A 442 14.78 -13.53 -9.45
C MET A 442 13.38 -13.23 -9.98
N THR A 443 13.19 -13.28 -11.30
CA THR A 443 11.89 -12.95 -11.92
C THR A 443 10.84 -14.02 -11.59
N GLU A 444 11.18 -15.30 -11.71
CA GLU A 444 10.23 -16.40 -11.51
C GLU A 444 9.64 -16.47 -10.09
N PRO A 445 10.44 -16.39 -9.00
CA PRO A 445 9.88 -16.31 -7.65
C PRO A 445 9.11 -15.03 -7.37
N SER A 446 9.54 -13.90 -7.96
CA SER A 446 8.85 -12.61 -7.81
C SER A 446 7.47 -12.66 -8.46
N ASP A 447 7.35 -13.18 -9.67
CA ASP A 447 6.07 -13.39 -10.37
C ASP A 447 5.16 -14.38 -9.63
N ALA A 448 5.76 -15.42 -9.02
CA ALA A 448 5.01 -16.36 -8.21
C ALA A 448 4.45 -15.74 -6.93
N ILE A 449 5.20 -14.84 -6.28
CA ILE A 449 4.73 -14.08 -5.13
C ILE A 449 3.57 -13.17 -5.55
N ASP A 450 3.73 -12.41 -6.64
CA ASP A 450 2.72 -11.49 -7.15
C ASP A 450 1.42 -12.22 -7.50
N LYS A 451 1.51 -13.39 -8.11
CA LYS A 451 0.38 -14.26 -8.43
C LYS A 451 -0.35 -14.73 -7.17
N SER A 452 0.39 -15.22 -6.18
CA SER A 452 -0.19 -15.70 -4.93
C SER A 452 -0.83 -14.57 -4.11
N VAL A 453 -0.22 -13.39 -4.10
CA VAL A 453 -0.79 -12.19 -3.48
C VAL A 453 -2.06 -11.76 -4.21
N SER A 454 -2.05 -11.78 -5.55
CA SER A 454 -3.22 -11.46 -6.38
C SER A 454 -4.37 -12.46 -6.16
N GLU A 455 -4.07 -13.76 -6.03
CA GLU A 455 -5.08 -14.77 -5.71
C GLU A 455 -5.68 -14.58 -4.31
N LEU A 456 -4.87 -14.22 -3.32
CA LEU A 456 -5.34 -13.87 -1.98
C LEU A 456 -6.24 -12.62 -1.99
N CYS A 457 -5.86 -11.59 -2.74
CA CYS A 457 -6.61 -10.33 -2.84
C CYS A 457 -7.93 -10.49 -3.60
N ASN A 458 -7.91 -11.21 -4.72
CA ASN A 458 -9.10 -11.38 -5.56
C ASN A 458 -10.14 -12.33 -4.95
N ASN A 459 -9.71 -13.27 -4.12
CA ASN A 459 -10.57 -14.29 -3.54
C ASN A 459 -10.85 -14.08 -2.04
N TYR A 460 -10.53 -12.92 -1.49
CA TYR A 460 -10.58 -12.61 -0.06
C TYR A 460 -11.91 -12.98 0.64
N ASN A 461 -13.02 -12.87 -0.07
CA ASN A 461 -14.35 -13.21 0.47
C ASN A 461 -14.78 -14.68 0.29
N SER A 462 -14.03 -15.47 -0.48
CA SER A 462 -14.41 -16.84 -0.85
C SER A 462 -13.35 -17.89 -0.52
N ILE A 463 -12.15 -17.44 -0.16
CA ILE A 463 -11.03 -18.34 0.11
C ILE A 463 -11.18 -19.01 1.47
N THR A 464 -11.03 -20.31 1.51
CA THR A 464 -10.99 -21.04 2.78
C THR A 464 -9.69 -20.76 3.53
N LEU A 465 -9.72 -20.83 4.86
CA LEU A 465 -8.52 -20.63 5.70
C LEU A 465 -7.35 -21.53 5.28
N LYS A 466 -7.67 -22.71 4.74
CA LYS A 466 -6.68 -23.70 4.26
C LYS A 466 -6.03 -23.27 2.94
N GLU A 467 -6.78 -22.66 2.06
CA GLU A 467 -6.28 -22.12 0.80
C GLU A 467 -5.49 -20.84 1.04
N ALA A 468 -5.99 -19.94 1.89
CA ALA A 468 -5.26 -18.73 2.27
C ALA A 468 -3.90 -19.06 2.90
N ASN A 469 -3.84 -20.04 3.81
CA ASN A 469 -2.58 -20.50 4.38
C ASN A 469 -1.65 -21.11 3.33
N ARG A 470 -2.18 -21.79 2.33
CA ARG A 470 -1.37 -22.36 1.24
C ARG A 470 -0.74 -21.26 0.37
N GLU A 471 -1.48 -20.20 0.08
CA GLU A 471 -0.95 -19.05 -0.67
C GLU A 471 0.08 -18.27 0.14
N VAL A 472 -0.16 -18.07 1.44
CA VAL A 472 0.82 -17.47 2.36
C VAL A 472 2.09 -18.34 2.44
N ASP A 473 1.96 -19.67 2.56
CA ASP A 473 3.10 -20.58 2.55
C ASP A 473 3.88 -20.51 1.21
N MET A 474 3.16 -20.36 0.09
CA MET A 474 3.77 -20.15 -1.22
C MET A 474 4.57 -18.84 -1.26
N ILE A 475 4.00 -17.74 -0.79
CA ILE A 475 4.68 -16.43 -0.71
C ILE A 475 5.92 -16.54 0.18
N GLN A 476 5.80 -17.17 1.34
CA GLN A 476 6.94 -17.39 2.24
C GLN A 476 8.01 -18.27 1.59
N LYS A 477 7.61 -19.35 0.92
CA LYS A 477 8.53 -20.24 0.23
C LYS A 477 9.27 -19.53 -0.90
N GLN A 478 8.56 -18.74 -1.71
CA GLN A 478 9.17 -17.98 -2.80
C GLN A 478 10.05 -16.83 -2.29
N SER A 479 9.64 -16.19 -1.19
CA SER A 479 10.48 -15.20 -0.49
C SER A 479 11.75 -15.83 0.05
N HIS A 480 11.67 -17.03 0.65
CA HIS A 480 12.84 -17.81 1.05
C HIS A 480 13.72 -18.19 -0.16
N THR A 481 13.10 -18.57 -1.27
CA THR A 481 13.85 -18.88 -2.50
C THR A 481 14.64 -17.66 -2.99
N ILE A 482 14.06 -16.46 -2.93
CA ILE A 482 14.77 -15.21 -3.28
C ILE A 482 15.93 -14.95 -2.30
N ILE A 483 15.68 -15.13 -1.01
CA ILE A 483 16.71 -14.98 0.02
C ILE A 483 17.82 -16.02 -0.17
N ASP A 484 17.47 -17.26 -0.48
CA ASP A 484 18.43 -18.34 -0.73
C ASP A 484 19.27 -18.05 -2.00
N VAL A 485 18.64 -17.59 -3.07
CA VAL A 485 19.34 -17.15 -4.29
C VAL A 485 20.31 -16.01 -3.97
N LEU A 486 19.88 -14.99 -3.20
CA LEU A 486 20.73 -13.88 -2.76
C LEU A 486 21.90 -14.36 -1.88
N ASN A 487 21.63 -15.29 -0.96
CA ASN A 487 22.66 -15.87 -0.09
C ASN A 487 23.64 -16.75 -0.88
N HIS A 488 23.14 -17.56 -1.83
CA HIS A 488 24.01 -18.33 -2.74
C HIS A 488 24.91 -17.42 -3.58
N MET A 489 24.44 -16.25 -3.94
CA MET A 489 25.21 -15.25 -4.68
C MET A 489 26.30 -14.58 -3.85
N LEU A 490 25.96 -14.19 -2.62
CA LEU A 490 26.95 -13.70 -1.66
C LEU A 490 28.04 -14.75 -1.43
N TYR A 491 27.64 -16.02 -1.29
CA TYR A 491 28.58 -17.12 -1.09
C TYR A 491 29.42 -17.45 -2.33
N ALA A 492 28.84 -17.33 -3.53
CA ALA A 492 29.58 -17.51 -4.79
C ALA A 492 30.56 -16.35 -5.03
N ALA A 493 30.18 -15.11 -4.73
CA ALA A 493 31.05 -13.95 -4.82
C ALA A 493 32.20 -13.99 -3.80
N ASP A 494 31.96 -14.46 -2.57
CA ASP A 494 33.00 -14.66 -1.55
C ASP A 494 33.94 -15.83 -1.88
N ASN A 495 33.44 -16.89 -2.50
CA ASN A 495 34.27 -18.03 -2.92
C ASN A 495 35.14 -17.76 -4.18
N ASP A 496 34.69 -16.86 -5.08
CA ASP A 496 35.49 -16.44 -6.22
C ASP A 496 36.65 -15.52 -5.81
N THR A 497 36.43 -14.64 -4.83
CA THR A 497 37.47 -13.83 -4.22
C THR A 497 38.48 -14.68 -3.41
N GLY A 498 38.05 -15.82 -2.88
CA GLY A 498 38.94 -16.72 -2.11
C GLY A 498 39.79 -17.67 -2.99
N LYS A 499 39.47 -17.87 -4.27
CA LYS A 499 40.21 -18.74 -5.15
C LYS A 499 41.34 -18.06 -5.95
N GLU A 500 41.28 -16.75 -6.11
CA GLU A 500 42.39 -15.99 -6.75
C GLU A 500 43.60 -15.78 -5.85
N VAL A 501 43.46 -15.96 -4.53
CA VAL A 501 44.57 -15.79 -3.58
C VAL A 501 45.39 -17.09 -3.36
N ALA A 502 44.96 -18.22 -3.95
CA ALA A 502 45.58 -19.52 -3.71
C ALA A 502 46.45 -20.04 -4.92
N HIS A 503 46.68 -19.23 -5.95
CA HIS A 503 47.52 -19.61 -7.10
C HIS A 503 48.43 -18.43 -7.55
N GLU A 504 49.26 -17.93 -6.65
CA GLU A 504 50.59 -17.35 -6.93
C GLU A 504 51.69 -18.22 -6.32
#